data_46558228908b6ded8b24bdb649475848
#
_entry.id   46558228908b6ded8b24bdb649475848
#
_cell.length_a   1.000
_cell.length_b   1.000
_cell.length_c   1.000
_cell.angle_alpha   90.00
_cell.angle_beta   90.00
_cell.angle_gamma   90.00
#
_symmetry.space_group_name_H-M   'P 1'
#
loop_
_entity.id
_entity.type
_entity.pdbx_description
1 polymer ?
#
loop_
_entity_poly.entity_id
_entity_poly.type
_entity_poly.pdbx_seq_one_letter_code
_entity_poly.pdbx_strand_id
1 'polypeptide(L)'
;NLNVGDNELRISSLVDGKISTKILNIYRSTAPARRPVREEPKYELIDTTFIVETLEGAYFNYGDGTDRLGGAKVSFLDEGIPLKVVQEYANLYKVQVSQNRYYHIPKSYVEPSDKEIKLVNSGNWRLTGGEDRDRLTISLGAHLPYVVRQELDPNAIIVDIFGARCNSNWLTQKEPFGIVDYIDLEQVEYDVLRVKIVLKSRSWGTRISYDGGGNLSIVMKHAPAPTLEGMTIGVDAGHGGPRSNGAISISGLKEKDLNLDMAYLLKKELENRGAKVVLSRAKDVDVPMDERKKCFIDADADIVV
;
A
#
# COMPACT_ATOMS: atom_id res chain seq x y z
N ASN A 1 -8.51 6.85 -36.78
CA ASN A 1 -7.42 7.84 -36.73
C ASN A 1 -7.97 9.21 -37.14
N LEU A 2 -7.72 10.26 -36.35
CA LEU A 2 -8.07 11.63 -36.74
C LEU A 2 -7.02 12.21 -37.65
N ASN A 3 -7.46 12.97 -38.68
CA ASN A 3 -6.57 13.76 -39.53
C ASN A 3 -6.01 14.96 -38.77
N VAL A 4 -4.85 15.47 -39.19
CA VAL A 4 -4.34 16.74 -38.66
C VAL A 4 -5.28 17.87 -39.11
N GLY A 5 -5.65 18.76 -38.20
CA GLY A 5 -6.63 19.81 -38.46
C GLY A 5 -8.01 19.47 -37.88
N ASP A 6 -9.04 20.03 -38.44
CA ASP A 6 -10.41 19.81 -38.01
C ASP A 6 -10.94 18.43 -38.44
N ASN A 7 -11.58 17.77 -37.51
CA ASN A 7 -12.23 16.47 -37.70
C ASN A 7 -13.66 16.55 -37.18
N GLU A 8 -14.59 16.00 -37.97
CA GLU A 8 -15.97 15.86 -37.56
C GLU A 8 -16.23 14.40 -37.15
N LEU A 9 -16.61 14.21 -35.87
CA LEU A 9 -17.02 12.92 -35.33
C LEU A 9 -18.54 12.89 -35.19
N ARG A 10 -19.21 12.01 -35.93
CA ARG A 10 -20.65 11.79 -35.83
C ARG A 10 -20.94 10.60 -34.90
N ILE A 11 -21.63 10.85 -33.81
CA ILE A 11 -22.08 9.83 -32.89
C ILE A 11 -23.59 9.70 -33.03
N SER A 12 -24.05 8.54 -33.48
CA SER A 12 -25.46 8.25 -33.66
C SER A 12 -25.89 7.18 -32.64
N SER A 13 -26.99 7.40 -31.95
CA SER A 13 -27.63 6.46 -31.06
C SER A 13 -29.04 6.15 -31.54
N LEU A 14 -29.46 4.89 -31.42
CA LEU A 14 -30.82 4.45 -31.71
C LEU A 14 -31.50 4.20 -30.34
N VAL A 15 -32.52 5.01 -30.04
CA VAL A 15 -33.35 4.85 -28.84
C VAL A 15 -34.80 4.87 -29.30
N ASP A 16 -35.55 3.87 -28.94
CA ASP A 16 -36.99 3.71 -29.28
C ASP A 16 -37.30 3.89 -30.78
N GLY A 17 -36.45 3.31 -31.62
CA GLY A 17 -36.59 3.39 -33.07
C GLY A 17 -36.27 4.74 -33.69
N LYS A 18 -35.80 5.73 -32.92
CA LYS A 18 -35.38 7.04 -33.39
C LYS A 18 -33.87 7.17 -33.34
N ILE A 19 -33.30 7.61 -34.48
CA ILE A 19 -31.85 7.91 -34.54
C ILE A 19 -31.63 9.34 -34.07
N SER A 20 -30.81 9.50 -33.04
CA SER A 20 -30.29 10.80 -32.61
C SER A 20 -28.82 10.88 -32.99
N THR A 21 -28.40 11.92 -33.70
CA THR A 21 -27.00 12.12 -34.11
C THR A 21 -26.46 13.39 -33.48
N LYS A 22 -25.29 13.27 -32.82
CA LYS A 22 -24.50 14.40 -32.30
C LYS A 22 -23.22 14.52 -33.11
N ILE A 23 -22.90 15.74 -33.51
CA ILE A 23 -21.66 16.06 -34.24
C ILE A 23 -20.71 16.70 -33.23
N LEU A 24 -19.49 16.18 -33.15
CA LEU A 24 -18.38 16.74 -32.38
C LEU A 24 -17.28 17.15 -33.34
N ASN A 25 -16.87 18.42 -33.28
CA ASN A 25 -15.71 18.91 -34.00
C ASN A 25 -14.47 18.78 -33.12
N ILE A 26 -13.49 18.03 -33.57
CA ILE A 26 -12.24 17.74 -32.86
C ILE A 26 -11.08 18.26 -33.68
N TYR A 27 -10.29 19.17 -33.15
CA TYR A 27 -9.08 19.67 -33.77
C TYR A 27 -7.87 18.84 -33.31
N ARG A 28 -7.15 18.25 -34.29
CA ARG A 28 -5.87 17.59 -34.04
C ARG A 28 -4.72 18.50 -34.41
N SER A 29 -3.94 18.97 -33.46
CA SER A 29 -2.72 19.76 -33.69
C SER A 29 -1.59 18.91 -34.28
N THR A 30 -0.78 19.50 -35.15
CA THR A 30 0.50 18.93 -35.62
C THR A 30 1.62 19.07 -34.58
N ALA A 31 1.47 19.94 -33.64
CA ALA A 31 2.50 20.15 -32.63
C ALA A 31 2.64 18.88 -31.78
N PRO A 32 3.81 18.24 -31.73
CA PRO A 32 4.03 17.20 -30.74
C PRO A 32 3.75 17.82 -29.37
N ALA A 33 2.96 17.13 -28.55
CA ALA A 33 2.81 17.52 -27.16
C ALA A 33 4.24 17.67 -26.60
N ARG A 34 4.65 18.87 -26.29
CA ARG A 34 5.90 19.10 -25.56
C ARG A 34 5.73 18.37 -24.25
N ARG A 35 6.29 17.17 -24.14
CA ARG A 35 6.49 16.58 -22.82
C ARG A 35 7.33 17.59 -22.06
N PRO A 36 6.91 18.07 -20.89
CA PRO A 36 7.75 18.90 -20.08
C PRO A 36 9.09 18.15 -19.94
N VAL A 37 10.19 18.83 -20.29
CA VAL A 37 11.53 18.32 -20.02
C VAL A 37 11.56 18.13 -18.50
N ARG A 38 11.63 16.90 -18.06
CA ARG A 38 11.74 16.57 -16.64
C ARG A 38 13.13 17.03 -16.23
N GLU A 39 13.23 18.10 -15.47
CA GLU A 39 14.49 18.48 -14.86
C GLU A 39 14.93 17.33 -13.96
N GLU A 40 16.21 16.95 -14.08
CA GLU A 40 16.76 15.96 -13.15
C GLU A 40 16.66 16.51 -11.72
N PRO A 41 16.21 15.69 -10.76
CA PRO A 41 16.09 16.12 -9.38
C PRO A 41 17.46 16.56 -8.85
N LYS A 42 17.56 17.79 -8.42
CA LYS A 42 18.75 18.31 -7.72
C LYS A 42 18.62 17.92 -6.25
N TYR A 43 19.38 16.91 -5.83
CA TYR A 43 19.48 16.59 -4.41
C TYR A 43 20.31 17.67 -3.73
N GLU A 44 19.75 18.28 -2.69
CA GLU A 44 20.49 19.14 -1.79
C GLU A 44 21.33 18.25 -0.86
N LEU A 45 22.65 18.42 -0.90
CA LEU A 45 23.55 17.78 0.04
C LEU A 45 23.32 18.45 1.40
N ILE A 46 23.05 17.65 2.42
CA ILE A 46 23.02 18.12 3.80
C ILE A 46 24.42 17.99 4.40
N ASP A 47 24.90 19.04 5.05
CA ASP A 47 26.24 19.09 5.63
C ASP A 47 26.39 18.10 6.81
N THR A 48 25.29 17.82 7.51
CA THR A 48 25.25 16.90 8.64
C THR A 48 24.09 15.92 8.53
N THR A 49 24.37 14.64 8.76
CA THR A 49 23.31 13.64 8.88
C THR A 49 22.59 13.78 10.21
N PHE A 50 21.29 13.53 10.23
CA PHE A 50 20.46 13.55 11.43
C PHE A 50 19.48 12.37 11.43
N ILE A 51 18.84 12.14 12.58
CA ILE A 51 17.88 11.04 12.75
C ILE A 51 16.47 11.62 12.74
N VAL A 52 15.58 10.92 12.06
CA VAL A 52 14.13 11.11 12.13
C VAL A 52 13.48 9.81 12.55
N GLU A 53 12.25 9.87 13.05
CA GLU A 53 11.45 8.68 13.28
C GLU A 53 10.15 8.73 12.50
N THR A 54 9.64 7.57 12.14
CA THR A 54 8.42 7.41 11.36
C THR A 54 7.18 7.74 12.17
N LEU A 55 6.20 8.39 11.53
CA LEU A 55 4.86 8.62 12.02
C LEU A 55 3.89 7.56 11.47
N GLU A 56 2.66 7.53 11.99
CA GLU A 56 1.59 6.65 11.50
C GLU A 56 1.39 6.80 9.98
N GLY A 57 1.34 5.68 9.28
CA GLY A 57 1.15 5.64 7.84
C GLY A 57 2.40 5.91 7.00
N ALA A 58 3.58 5.99 7.62
CA ALA A 58 4.86 6.15 6.93
C ALA A 58 5.12 5.04 5.90
N TYR A 59 5.84 5.37 4.84
CA TYR A 59 6.18 4.42 3.78
C TYR A 59 7.44 4.83 3.02
N PHE A 60 8.14 3.84 2.48
CA PHE A 60 9.21 4.08 1.53
C PHE A 60 8.68 4.23 0.10
N ASN A 61 9.30 5.14 -0.66
CA ASN A 61 9.06 5.32 -2.09
C ASN A 61 10.15 4.66 -2.93
N TYR A 62 9.76 4.20 -4.14
CA TYR A 62 10.69 3.96 -5.24
C TYR A 62 11.15 5.30 -5.80
N GLY A 63 12.46 5.57 -5.71
CA GLY A 63 13.03 6.80 -6.25
C GLY A 63 12.45 8.07 -5.63
N ASP A 64 12.45 9.12 -6.39
CA ASP A 64 12.11 10.50 -5.98
C ASP A 64 10.61 10.82 -5.99
N GLY A 65 9.74 9.88 -6.27
CA GLY A 65 8.31 9.98 -6.08
C GLY A 65 7.60 11.11 -6.86
N THR A 66 8.07 11.44 -8.04
CA THR A 66 7.66 12.66 -8.77
C THR A 66 6.47 12.50 -9.72
N ASP A 67 5.71 11.40 -9.68
CA ASP A 67 4.52 11.29 -10.50
C ASP A 67 3.31 12.03 -9.88
N ARG A 68 2.26 12.21 -10.70
CA ARG A 68 1.03 12.91 -10.29
C ARG A 68 0.32 12.27 -9.09
N LEU A 69 0.52 10.99 -8.87
CA LEU A 69 -0.14 10.20 -7.83
C LEU A 69 0.76 9.94 -6.61
N GLY A 70 1.94 10.57 -6.55
CA GLY A 70 2.81 10.55 -5.39
C GLY A 70 3.80 9.40 -5.36
N GLY A 71 4.23 8.87 -6.50
CA GLY A 71 5.26 7.85 -6.60
C GLY A 71 4.84 6.44 -6.10
N ALA A 72 5.51 5.42 -6.61
CA ALA A 72 5.24 4.05 -6.22
C ALA A 72 5.78 3.77 -4.80
N LYS A 73 4.93 3.20 -3.94
CA LYS A 73 5.28 2.81 -2.58
C LYS A 73 5.98 1.46 -2.58
N VAL A 74 7.05 1.35 -1.83
CA VAL A 74 7.81 0.09 -1.66
C VAL A 74 7.22 -0.74 -0.53
N SER A 75 7.12 -0.13 0.65
CA SER A 75 6.65 -0.77 1.88
C SER A 75 6.11 0.27 2.83
N PHE A 76 5.02 -0.03 3.50
CA PHE A 76 4.57 0.74 4.67
C PHE A 76 5.42 0.37 5.87
N LEU A 77 5.55 1.30 6.79
CA LEU A 77 6.35 1.19 8.00
C LEU A 77 5.47 1.48 9.22
N ASP A 78 5.83 0.86 10.34
CA ASP A 78 5.26 1.23 11.63
C ASP A 78 5.76 2.60 12.10
N GLU A 79 5.06 3.18 13.06
CA GLU A 79 5.46 4.37 13.78
C GLU A 79 6.68 4.11 14.68
N GLY A 80 7.50 5.16 14.89
CA GLY A 80 8.61 5.14 15.85
C GLY A 80 9.88 4.42 15.35
N ILE A 81 10.00 4.14 14.05
CA ILE A 81 11.22 3.56 13.45
C ILE A 81 12.24 4.67 13.20
N PRO A 82 13.44 4.62 13.82
CA PRO A 82 14.48 5.61 13.58
C PRO A 82 15.14 5.41 12.21
N LEU A 83 15.32 6.50 11.46
CA LEU A 83 15.91 6.51 10.13
C LEU A 83 17.00 7.59 10.04
N LYS A 84 18.16 7.26 9.45
CA LYS A 84 19.25 8.20 9.22
C LYS A 84 19.04 8.95 7.91
N VAL A 85 18.77 10.25 7.99
CA VAL A 85 18.69 11.13 6.82
C VAL A 85 20.10 11.43 6.33
N VAL A 86 20.35 11.25 5.04
CA VAL A 86 21.65 11.48 4.38
C VAL A 86 21.57 12.51 3.27
N GLN A 87 20.38 12.72 2.70
CA GLN A 87 20.11 13.74 1.68
C GLN A 87 18.65 14.17 1.76
N GLU A 88 18.35 15.35 1.26
CA GLU A 88 16.97 15.78 1.06
C GLU A 88 16.72 16.22 -0.37
N TYR A 89 15.47 16.10 -0.79
CA TYR A 89 15.02 16.52 -2.10
C TYR A 89 13.54 16.91 -2.02
N ALA A 90 13.24 18.17 -2.32
CA ALA A 90 11.88 18.69 -2.27
C ALA A 90 11.15 18.30 -0.97
N ASN A 91 10.09 17.50 -1.08
CA ASN A 91 9.31 16.99 0.05
C ASN A 91 9.75 15.60 0.54
N LEU A 92 10.90 15.09 0.09
CA LEU A 92 11.41 13.78 0.46
C LEU A 92 12.74 13.89 1.24
N TYR A 93 12.96 12.94 2.12
CA TYR A 93 14.27 12.59 2.63
C TYR A 93 14.78 11.32 1.96
N LYS A 94 16.08 11.29 1.65
CA LYS A 94 16.78 10.06 1.36
C LYS A 94 17.38 9.54 2.66
N VAL A 95 16.96 8.33 3.05
CA VAL A 95 17.37 7.71 4.31
C VAL A 95 18.22 6.49 4.06
N GLN A 96 19.26 6.33 4.88
CA GLN A 96 20.12 5.16 4.90
C GLN A 96 19.52 4.15 5.87
N VAL A 97 19.18 2.96 5.39
CA VAL A 97 18.58 1.87 6.19
C VAL A 97 19.57 0.76 6.51
N SER A 98 20.62 0.59 5.68
CA SER A 98 21.75 -0.30 5.93
C SER A 98 23.04 0.32 5.37
N GLN A 99 24.18 -0.34 5.52
CA GLN A 99 25.45 0.18 5.00
C GLN A 99 25.40 0.55 3.51
N ASN A 100 24.63 -0.22 2.71
CA ASN A 100 24.59 -0.08 1.27
C ASN A 100 23.20 0.22 0.70
N ARG A 101 22.17 0.39 1.56
CA ARG A 101 20.79 0.56 1.08
C ARG A 101 20.16 1.86 1.53
N TYR A 102 19.46 2.47 0.59
CA TYR A 102 18.80 3.77 0.75
C TYR A 102 17.39 3.71 0.20
N TYR A 103 16.49 4.44 0.85
CA TYR A 103 15.13 4.64 0.39
C TYR A 103 14.76 6.11 0.49
N HIS A 104 13.64 6.48 -0.13
CA HIS A 104 13.05 7.81 0.01
C HIS A 104 11.80 7.72 0.88
N ILE A 105 11.62 8.74 1.74
CA ILE A 105 10.45 8.86 2.61
C ILE A 105 9.93 10.30 2.56
N PRO A 106 8.59 10.52 2.48
CA PRO A 106 8.06 11.87 2.53
C PRO A 106 8.31 12.54 3.89
N LYS A 107 8.74 13.80 3.88
CA LYS A 107 9.02 14.60 5.09
C LYS A 107 7.82 14.69 6.03
N SER A 108 6.59 14.65 5.48
CA SER A 108 5.35 14.70 6.25
C SER A 108 5.03 13.46 7.08
N TYR A 109 5.78 12.36 6.88
CA TYR A 109 5.59 11.10 7.61
C TYR A 109 6.74 10.77 8.56
N VAL A 110 7.55 11.78 8.89
CA VAL A 110 8.64 11.65 9.86
C VAL A 110 8.77 12.91 10.70
N GLU A 111 9.34 12.76 11.89
CA GLU A 111 9.70 13.85 12.78
C GLU A 111 11.13 13.71 13.30
N PRO A 112 11.78 14.81 13.73
CA PRO A 112 13.12 14.74 14.32
C PRO A 112 13.16 13.82 15.53
N SER A 113 14.25 13.05 15.69
CA SER A 113 14.41 12.11 16.77
C SER A 113 15.84 12.09 17.31
N ASP A 114 15.96 11.93 18.63
CA ASP A 114 17.24 11.72 19.33
C ASP A 114 17.56 10.23 19.52
N LYS A 115 16.74 9.32 18.94
CA LYS A 115 16.96 7.87 19.03
C LYS A 115 18.26 7.48 18.35
N GLU A 116 18.99 6.58 18.96
CA GLU A 116 20.19 6.01 18.38
C GLU A 116 19.86 4.81 17.49
N ILE A 117 20.43 4.77 16.29
CA ILE A 117 20.33 3.60 15.40
C ILE A 117 21.43 2.62 15.78
N LYS A 118 21.03 1.43 16.23
CA LYS A 118 21.94 0.36 16.62
C LYS A 118 21.73 -0.87 15.77
N LEU A 119 22.83 -1.55 15.47
CA LEU A 119 22.77 -2.91 14.94
C LEU A 119 22.31 -3.84 16.05
N VAL A 120 21.25 -4.60 15.82
CA VAL A 120 20.71 -5.54 16.82
C VAL A 120 20.92 -6.98 16.37
N ASN A 121 21.04 -7.87 17.34
CA ASN A 121 20.98 -9.30 17.12
C ASN A 121 19.57 -9.80 17.37
N SER A 122 19.02 -10.60 16.48
CA SER A 122 17.70 -11.22 16.71
C SER A 122 17.77 -12.17 17.91
N GLY A 123 16.73 -12.10 18.74
CA GLY A 123 16.54 -13.01 19.85
C GLY A 123 15.68 -14.23 19.48
N ASN A 124 14.64 -14.48 20.25
CA ASN A 124 13.75 -15.62 20.05
C ASN A 124 12.85 -15.45 18.82
N TRP A 125 12.66 -16.56 18.12
CA TRP A 125 11.73 -16.68 17.01
C TRP A 125 10.60 -17.63 17.40
N ARG A 126 9.36 -17.23 17.04
CA ARG A 126 8.19 -18.05 17.35
C ARG A 126 7.22 -18.03 16.17
N LEU A 127 6.88 -19.20 15.65
CA LEU A 127 5.81 -19.40 14.71
C LEU A 127 4.62 -20.04 15.44
N THR A 128 3.43 -19.45 15.31
CA THR A 128 2.19 -19.98 15.89
C THR A 128 1.13 -20.07 14.81
N GLY A 129 0.44 -21.20 14.71
CA GLY A 129 -0.75 -21.39 13.90
C GLY A 129 -2.01 -21.00 14.65
N GLY A 130 -3.04 -20.60 13.91
CA GLY A 130 -4.38 -20.29 14.40
C GLY A 130 -5.43 -20.73 13.40
N GLU A 131 -6.72 -20.53 13.72
CA GLU A 131 -7.83 -20.95 12.86
C GLU A 131 -7.88 -20.15 11.55
N ASP A 132 -7.60 -18.85 11.61
CA ASP A 132 -7.74 -17.89 10.50
C ASP A 132 -6.42 -17.24 10.08
N ARG A 133 -5.33 -17.45 10.83
CA ARG A 133 -4.03 -16.83 10.57
C ARG A 133 -2.86 -17.59 11.18
N ASP A 134 -1.72 -17.52 10.51
CA ASP A 134 -0.42 -17.89 11.07
C ASP A 134 0.34 -16.62 11.48
N ARG A 135 1.18 -16.71 12.51
CA ARG A 135 1.97 -15.58 13.01
C ARG A 135 3.40 -15.97 13.27
N LEU A 136 4.32 -15.25 12.65
CA LEU A 136 5.74 -15.28 13.01
C LEU A 136 6.07 -14.06 13.87
N THR A 137 6.68 -14.28 15.02
CA THR A 137 7.19 -13.23 15.91
C THR A 137 8.69 -13.34 16.03
N ILE A 138 9.39 -12.22 15.86
CA ILE A 138 10.84 -12.11 15.92
C ILE A 138 11.20 -11.08 16.98
N SER A 139 11.94 -11.51 18.03
CA SER A 139 12.42 -10.57 19.04
C SER A 139 13.64 -9.82 18.55
N LEU A 140 13.50 -8.51 18.36
CA LEU A 140 14.56 -7.60 17.95
C LEU A 140 14.95 -6.61 19.05
N GLY A 141 14.01 -6.30 19.97
CA GLY A 141 14.23 -5.33 21.04
C GLY A 141 14.35 -3.88 20.55
N ALA A 142 14.03 -3.63 19.30
CA ALA A 142 14.04 -2.31 18.66
C ALA A 142 13.10 -2.28 17.48
N HIS A 143 12.60 -1.09 17.13
CA HIS A 143 11.87 -0.87 15.90
C HIS A 143 12.88 -0.61 14.78
N LEU A 144 12.98 -1.51 13.83
CA LEU A 144 13.91 -1.44 12.71
C LEU A 144 13.17 -1.25 11.40
N PRO A 145 13.74 -0.55 10.40
CA PRO A 145 13.16 -0.46 9.08
C PRO A 145 13.14 -1.82 8.38
N TYR A 146 12.09 -2.05 7.60
CA TYR A 146 11.93 -3.27 6.83
C TYR A 146 11.26 -3.01 5.47
N VAL A 147 11.45 -3.94 4.57
CA VAL A 147 10.76 -3.96 3.27
C VAL A 147 10.15 -5.34 3.05
N VAL A 148 8.90 -5.34 2.56
CA VAL A 148 8.13 -6.54 2.30
C VAL A 148 7.93 -6.70 0.81
N ARG A 149 8.08 -7.92 0.30
CA ARG A 149 7.69 -8.30 -1.06
C ARG A 149 7.10 -9.71 -1.08
N GLN A 150 6.31 -9.98 -2.10
CA GLN A 150 5.77 -11.31 -2.35
C GLN A 150 6.44 -11.91 -3.59
N GLU A 151 6.70 -13.21 -3.51
CA GLU A 151 7.06 -14.06 -4.64
C GLU A 151 5.90 -15.00 -4.94
N LEU A 152 5.71 -15.33 -6.23
CA LEU A 152 4.61 -16.19 -6.66
C LEU A 152 5.06 -17.63 -6.91
N ASP A 153 6.35 -17.81 -7.24
CA ASP A 153 6.95 -19.12 -7.48
C ASP A 153 8.39 -19.13 -6.95
N PRO A 154 8.67 -19.78 -5.80
CA PRO A 154 7.67 -20.33 -4.86
C PRO A 154 6.82 -19.25 -4.22
N ASN A 155 5.58 -19.58 -3.82
CA ASN A 155 4.71 -18.66 -3.11
C ASN A 155 5.32 -18.33 -1.75
N ALA A 156 5.79 -17.09 -1.59
CA ALA A 156 6.51 -16.69 -0.38
C ALA A 156 6.31 -15.20 -0.05
N ILE A 157 6.38 -14.90 1.23
CA ILE A 157 6.52 -13.55 1.76
C ILE A 157 7.97 -13.37 2.16
N ILE A 158 8.60 -12.31 1.67
CA ILE A 158 9.98 -11.98 1.97
C ILE A 158 10.00 -10.66 2.71
N VAL A 159 10.66 -10.65 3.87
CA VAL A 159 10.87 -9.47 4.69
C VAL A 159 12.38 -9.26 4.86
N ASP A 160 12.88 -8.15 4.30
CA ASP A 160 14.25 -7.69 4.55
C ASP A 160 14.22 -6.71 5.72
N ILE A 161 14.88 -7.05 6.82
CA ILE A 161 14.96 -6.26 8.05
C ILE A 161 16.35 -5.61 8.09
N PHE A 162 16.40 -4.29 8.12
CA PHE A 162 17.66 -3.53 8.09
C PHE A 162 18.11 -3.20 9.51
N GLY A 163 19.43 -3.22 9.75
CA GLY A 163 20.00 -3.05 11.07
C GLY A 163 19.88 -4.29 11.97
N ALA A 164 19.61 -5.46 11.40
CA ALA A 164 19.50 -6.71 12.12
C ALA A 164 20.51 -7.77 11.69
N ARG A 165 20.95 -8.59 12.65
CA ARG A 165 21.73 -9.79 12.42
C ARG A 165 21.01 -11.01 12.99
N CYS A 166 21.10 -12.12 12.28
CA CYS A 166 20.62 -13.38 12.79
C CYS A 166 21.54 -13.89 13.91
N ASN A 167 20.98 -14.08 15.09
CA ASN A 167 21.69 -14.63 16.23
C ASN A 167 20.97 -15.86 16.83
N SER A 168 20.00 -16.41 16.09
CA SER A 168 19.23 -17.55 16.54
C SER A 168 19.23 -18.63 15.45
N ASN A 169 19.51 -19.84 15.86
CA ASN A 169 19.29 -21.06 15.09
C ASN A 169 18.07 -21.84 15.58
N TRP A 170 17.24 -21.21 16.42
CA TRP A 170 16.09 -21.81 17.04
C TRP A 170 14.80 -21.08 16.70
N LEU A 171 13.85 -21.80 16.15
CA LEU A 171 12.49 -21.37 15.90
C LEU A 171 11.52 -22.22 16.72
N THR A 172 10.84 -21.62 17.68
CA THR A 172 9.77 -22.28 18.41
C THR A 172 8.53 -22.37 17.52
N GLN A 173 8.07 -23.59 17.25
CA GLN A 173 6.89 -23.85 16.43
C GLN A 173 5.74 -24.38 17.28
N LYS A 174 4.55 -23.80 17.10
CA LYS A 174 3.31 -24.24 17.73
C LYS A 174 2.26 -24.48 16.65
N GLU A 175 2.16 -25.73 16.24
CA GLU A 175 1.21 -26.25 15.27
C GLU A 175 -0.24 -26.35 15.81
N PRO A 176 -1.23 -26.49 14.92
CA PRO A 176 -1.11 -26.62 13.47
C PRO A 176 -0.93 -25.26 12.77
N PHE A 177 -0.16 -25.25 11.65
CA PHE A 177 -0.05 -24.12 10.74
C PHE A 177 -1.05 -24.26 9.60
N GLY A 178 -1.75 -23.16 9.24
CA GLY A 178 -2.70 -23.15 8.13
C GLY A 178 -2.00 -23.08 6.78
N ILE A 179 -1.23 -22.02 6.57
CA ILE A 179 -0.65 -21.74 5.25
C ILE A 179 0.88 -21.74 5.22
N VAL A 180 1.56 -21.60 6.36
CA VAL A 180 3.03 -21.63 6.38
C VAL A 180 3.53 -23.04 6.11
N ASP A 181 4.47 -23.19 5.17
CA ASP A 181 5.19 -24.42 4.88
C ASP A 181 6.48 -24.48 5.67
N TYR A 182 7.39 -23.55 5.40
CA TYR A 182 8.62 -23.40 6.17
C TYR A 182 9.12 -21.95 6.15
N ILE A 183 10.09 -21.67 7.01
CA ILE A 183 10.76 -20.38 7.10
C ILE A 183 12.24 -20.58 6.81
N ASP A 184 12.77 -19.74 5.92
CA ASP A 184 14.19 -19.66 5.60
C ASP A 184 14.75 -18.31 6.05
N LEU A 185 15.97 -18.35 6.60
CA LEU A 185 16.64 -17.19 7.18
C LEU A 185 17.99 -17.00 6.50
N GLU A 186 18.22 -15.80 5.98
CA GLU A 186 19.45 -15.46 5.28
C GLU A 186 20.02 -14.13 5.79
N GLN A 187 21.30 -14.11 6.17
CA GLN A 187 22.04 -12.87 6.37
C GLN A 187 22.54 -12.38 5.01
N VAL A 188 21.74 -11.56 4.32
CA VAL A 188 22.04 -11.09 2.94
C VAL A 188 23.21 -10.15 2.90
N GLU A 189 23.32 -9.25 3.89
CA GLU A 189 24.41 -8.32 4.11
C GLU A 189 24.69 -8.29 5.62
N TYR A 190 25.83 -7.71 6.02
CA TYR A 190 26.21 -7.64 7.44
C TYR A 190 25.11 -7.13 8.37
N ASP A 191 24.29 -6.21 7.88
CA ASP A 191 23.20 -5.55 8.62
C ASP A 191 21.82 -5.70 7.94
N VAL A 192 21.66 -6.72 7.08
CA VAL A 192 20.37 -7.04 6.42
C VAL A 192 20.00 -8.49 6.65
N LEU A 193 19.01 -8.70 7.48
CA LEU A 193 18.44 -10.02 7.76
C LEU A 193 17.20 -10.24 6.87
N ARG A 194 17.25 -11.27 6.04
CA ARG A 194 16.12 -11.70 5.21
C ARG A 194 15.38 -12.84 5.88
N VAL A 195 14.07 -12.70 5.95
CA VAL A 195 13.13 -13.73 6.37
C VAL A 195 12.29 -14.11 5.18
N LYS A 196 12.41 -15.35 4.70
CA LYS A 196 11.58 -15.90 3.63
C LYS A 196 10.59 -16.90 4.24
N ILE A 197 9.31 -16.54 4.19
CA ILE A 197 8.21 -17.38 4.68
C ILE A 197 7.58 -18.05 3.47
N VAL A 198 7.83 -19.33 3.26
CA VAL A 198 7.26 -20.11 2.14
C VAL A 198 5.90 -20.62 2.56
N LEU A 199 4.93 -20.50 1.65
CA LEU A 199 3.53 -20.77 1.92
C LEU A 199 3.01 -21.93 1.06
N LYS A 200 2.22 -22.83 1.67
CA LYS A 200 1.48 -23.92 1.00
C LYS A 200 0.37 -23.38 0.11
N SER A 201 -0.24 -22.28 0.53
CA SER A 201 -1.29 -21.57 -0.19
C SER A 201 -1.08 -20.07 -0.09
N ARG A 202 -1.77 -19.26 -0.92
CA ARG A 202 -1.65 -17.81 -0.88
C ARG A 202 -2.19 -17.24 0.43
N SER A 203 -1.46 -16.29 1.00
CA SER A 203 -1.98 -15.46 2.09
C SER A 203 -3.11 -14.57 1.56
N TRP A 204 -4.18 -14.47 2.32
CA TRP A 204 -5.29 -13.54 2.05
C TRP A 204 -5.02 -12.10 2.51
N GLY A 205 -3.91 -11.92 3.16
CA GLY A 205 -3.37 -10.64 3.61
C GLY A 205 -2.20 -10.86 4.54
N THR A 206 -1.26 -9.94 4.52
CA THR A 206 -0.10 -9.96 5.41
C THR A 206 -0.03 -8.64 6.14
N ARG A 207 0.01 -8.70 7.48
CA ARG A 207 0.23 -7.54 8.34
C ARG A 207 1.56 -7.70 9.06
N ILE A 208 2.36 -6.65 9.02
CA ILE A 208 3.63 -6.59 9.75
C ILE A 208 3.55 -5.41 10.71
N SER A 209 3.93 -5.63 11.96
CA SER A 209 3.90 -4.58 12.98
C SER A 209 4.86 -4.90 14.12
N TYR A 210 5.31 -3.86 14.81
CA TYR A 210 6.04 -3.98 16.06
C TYR A 210 5.10 -3.92 17.27
N ASP A 211 5.45 -4.63 18.34
CA ASP A 211 4.87 -4.39 19.67
C ASP A 211 5.75 -3.40 20.47
N GLY A 212 5.26 -2.97 21.62
CA GLY A 212 5.99 -2.03 22.49
C GLY A 212 7.32 -2.55 23.03
N GLY A 213 7.60 -3.85 22.88
CA GLY A 213 8.87 -4.48 23.27
C GLY A 213 9.85 -4.62 22.09
N GLY A 214 9.52 -4.11 20.91
CA GLY A 214 10.34 -4.23 19.71
C GLY A 214 10.34 -5.64 19.11
N ASN A 215 9.29 -6.44 19.35
CA ASN A 215 9.11 -7.69 18.65
C ASN A 215 8.40 -7.43 17.31
N LEU A 216 8.99 -7.88 16.21
CA LEU A 216 8.35 -7.83 14.89
C LEU A 216 7.38 -8.99 14.75
N SER A 217 6.11 -8.68 14.49
CA SER A 217 5.03 -9.64 14.23
C SER A 217 4.67 -9.64 12.75
N ILE A 218 4.75 -10.78 12.10
CA ILE A 218 4.32 -11.01 10.72
C ILE A 218 3.12 -11.93 10.78
N VAL A 219 1.94 -11.40 10.47
CA VAL A 219 0.65 -12.12 10.49
C VAL A 219 0.21 -12.40 9.07
N MET A 220 -0.07 -13.67 8.76
CA MET A 220 -0.52 -14.13 7.46
C MET A 220 -1.94 -14.66 7.60
N LYS A 221 -2.91 -13.95 7.02
CA LYS A 221 -4.32 -14.33 7.05
C LYS A 221 -4.57 -15.51 6.11
N HIS A 222 -5.31 -16.50 6.57
CA HIS A 222 -5.74 -17.60 5.73
C HIS A 222 -6.84 -17.15 4.77
N ALA A 223 -6.97 -17.81 3.61
CA ALA A 223 -8.10 -17.56 2.74
C ALA A 223 -9.39 -17.93 3.47
N PRO A 224 -10.42 -17.08 3.45
CA PRO A 224 -11.73 -17.44 3.98
C PRO A 224 -12.33 -18.58 3.16
N ALA A 225 -13.49 -19.08 3.61
CA ALA A 225 -14.22 -20.09 2.83
C ALA A 225 -14.48 -19.59 1.39
N PRO A 226 -14.58 -20.49 0.39
CA PRO A 226 -14.73 -20.11 -1.02
C PRO A 226 -16.12 -19.54 -1.37
N THR A 227 -16.80 -19.01 -0.38
CA THR A 227 -18.11 -18.36 -0.48
C THR A 227 -18.04 -16.96 0.11
N LEU A 228 -18.99 -16.10 -0.24
CA LEU A 228 -19.08 -14.76 0.34
C LEU A 228 -19.65 -14.76 1.77
N GLU A 229 -20.19 -15.90 2.20
CA GLU A 229 -20.80 -16.03 3.52
C GLU A 229 -19.77 -15.79 4.65
N GLY A 230 -20.08 -14.84 5.50
CA GLY A 230 -19.20 -14.45 6.62
C GLY A 230 -18.02 -13.56 6.26
N MET A 231 -17.71 -13.35 4.97
CA MET A 231 -16.66 -12.41 4.56
C MET A 231 -17.03 -10.96 4.90
N THR A 232 -16.06 -10.18 5.32
CA THR A 232 -16.18 -8.72 5.46
C THR A 232 -15.61 -8.04 4.23
N ILE A 233 -16.46 -7.37 3.45
CA ILE A 233 -16.07 -6.71 2.19
C ILE A 233 -16.17 -5.20 2.36
N GLY A 234 -15.05 -4.51 2.18
CA GLY A 234 -15.01 -3.06 2.06
C GLY A 234 -15.43 -2.62 0.67
N VAL A 235 -16.31 -1.62 0.58
CA VAL A 235 -16.68 -0.99 -0.70
C VAL A 235 -16.35 0.50 -0.62
N ASP A 236 -15.42 0.95 -1.46
CA ASP A 236 -14.98 2.34 -1.49
C ASP A 236 -15.75 3.13 -2.56
N ALA A 237 -16.72 3.91 -2.12
CA ALA A 237 -17.40 4.87 -2.99
C ALA A 237 -16.49 6.08 -3.26
N GLY A 238 -15.72 6.04 -4.34
CA GLY A 238 -14.78 7.09 -4.73
C GLY A 238 -15.40 8.49 -4.79
N HIS A 239 -14.57 9.52 -4.54
CA HIS A 239 -15.02 10.92 -4.45
C HIS A 239 -16.01 11.18 -3.32
N GLY A 240 -16.70 12.35 -3.32
CA GLY A 240 -17.70 12.74 -2.34
C GLY A 240 -17.54 14.17 -1.83
N GLY A 241 -18.62 14.74 -1.34
CA GLY A 241 -18.67 16.10 -0.82
C GLY A 241 -18.55 17.20 -1.88
N PRO A 242 -18.52 18.46 -1.46
CA PRO A 242 -18.55 19.60 -2.39
C PRO A 242 -17.24 19.81 -3.14
N ARG A 243 -16.11 19.31 -2.61
CA ARG A 243 -14.76 19.53 -3.16
C ARG A 243 -14.28 18.43 -4.10
N SER A 244 -14.89 17.24 -4.07
CA SER A 244 -14.46 16.08 -4.85
C SER A 244 -15.62 15.47 -5.62
N ASN A 245 -15.98 16.10 -6.75
CA ASN A 245 -17.06 15.63 -7.63
C ASN A 245 -16.63 14.45 -8.52
N GLY A 246 -15.32 14.22 -8.69
CA GLY A 246 -14.81 13.35 -9.75
C GLY A 246 -15.06 13.95 -11.14
N ALA A 247 -15.15 13.11 -12.15
CA ALA A 247 -15.53 13.52 -13.50
C ALA A 247 -16.98 13.98 -13.56
N ILE A 248 -17.26 14.92 -14.46
CA ILE A 248 -18.62 15.39 -14.73
C ILE A 248 -18.92 15.08 -16.19
N SER A 249 -20.01 14.35 -16.43
CA SER A 249 -20.46 14.03 -17.79
C SER A 249 -21.00 15.25 -18.50
N ILE A 250 -21.18 15.14 -19.81
CA ILE A 250 -21.81 16.20 -20.63
C ILE A 250 -23.25 16.48 -20.17
N SER A 251 -23.94 15.48 -19.60
CA SER A 251 -25.30 15.62 -19.04
C SER A 251 -25.32 16.18 -17.61
N GLY A 252 -24.18 16.50 -17.03
CA GLY A 252 -24.06 17.01 -15.67
C GLY A 252 -24.04 15.97 -14.56
N LEU A 253 -24.03 14.66 -14.89
CA LEU A 253 -23.86 13.60 -13.90
C LEU A 253 -22.48 13.65 -13.31
N LYS A 254 -22.38 13.56 -11.99
CA LYS A 254 -21.11 13.58 -11.25
C LYS A 254 -20.70 12.16 -10.91
N GLU A 255 -19.41 11.86 -11.05
CA GLU A 255 -18.84 10.55 -10.73
C GLU A 255 -19.12 10.13 -9.29
N LYS A 256 -19.02 11.06 -8.33
CA LYS A 256 -19.28 10.77 -6.91
C LYS A 256 -20.69 10.23 -6.65
N ASP A 257 -21.70 10.72 -7.40
CA ASP A 257 -23.09 10.31 -7.21
C ASP A 257 -23.28 8.89 -7.75
N LEU A 258 -22.74 8.62 -8.94
CA LEU A 258 -22.73 7.28 -9.53
C LEU A 258 -21.97 6.27 -8.68
N ASN A 259 -20.81 6.64 -8.14
CA ASN A 259 -20.02 5.77 -7.27
C ASN A 259 -20.79 5.41 -6.00
N LEU A 260 -21.52 6.36 -5.42
CA LEU A 260 -22.33 6.08 -4.23
C LEU A 260 -23.50 5.14 -4.54
N ASP A 261 -24.20 5.37 -5.65
CA ASP A 261 -25.31 4.51 -6.09
C ASP A 261 -24.82 3.09 -6.39
N MET A 262 -23.70 2.96 -7.11
CA MET A 262 -23.07 1.67 -7.39
C MET A 262 -22.63 0.95 -6.11
N ALA A 263 -22.06 1.68 -5.14
CA ALA A 263 -21.65 1.12 -3.87
C ALA A 263 -22.85 0.57 -3.08
N TYR A 264 -24.00 1.23 -3.09
CA TYR A 264 -25.21 0.73 -2.46
C TYR A 264 -25.80 -0.50 -3.16
N LEU A 265 -25.79 -0.51 -4.48
CA LEU A 265 -26.24 -1.68 -5.25
C LEU A 265 -25.34 -2.89 -5.00
N LEU A 266 -24.02 -2.66 -5.03
CA LEU A 266 -23.04 -3.70 -4.73
C LEU A 266 -23.17 -4.21 -3.29
N LYS A 267 -23.29 -3.30 -2.30
CA LYS A 267 -23.56 -3.66 -0.90
C LYS A 267 -24.76 -4.60 -0.79
N LYS A 268 -25.89 -4.22 -1.38
CA LYS A 268 -27.11 -5.03 -1.34
C LYS A 268 -26.89 -6.43 -1.93
N GLU A 269 -26.21 -6.52 -3.07
CA GLU A 269 -25.93 -7.79 -3.74
C GLU A 269 -25.00 -8.69 -2.93
N LEU A 270 -23.96 -8.12 -2.32
CA LEU A 270 -23.00 -8.84 -1.48
C LEU A 270 -23.67 -9.33 -0.18
N GLU A 271 -24.50 -8.49 0.46
CA GLU A 271 -25.24 -8.86 1.68
C GLU A 271 -26.27 -9.96 1.40
N ASN A 272 -26.93 -9.94 0.25
CA ASN A 272 -27.84 -11.02 -0.18
C ASN A 272 -27.10 -12.38 -0.34
N ARG A 273 -25.79 -12.34 -0.56
CA ARG A 273 -24.93 -13.53 -0.66
C ARG A 273 -24.22 -13.89 0.65
N GLY A 274 -24.61 -13.26 1.76
CA GLY A 274 -24.11 -13.58 3.09
C GLY A 274 -22.86 -12.83 3.53
N ALA A 275 -22.34 -11.87 2.74
CA ALA A 275 -21.21 -11.05 3.14
C ALA A 275 -21.63 -9.95 4.13
N LYS A 276 -20.69 -9.50 4.97
CA LYS A 276 -20.77 -8.24 5.71
C LYS A 276 -20.15 -7.15 4.87
N VAL A 277 -20.82 -6.00 4.71
CA VAL A 277 -20.31 -4.91 3.88
C VAL A 277 -20.06 -3.65 4.69
N VAL A 278 -18.86 -3.09 4.55
CA VAL A 278 -18.44 -1.81 5.13
C VAL A 278 -18.25 -0.81 4.00
N LEU A 279 -18.94 0.33 4.06
CA LEU A 279 -18.77 1.42 3.09
C LEU A 279 -17.80 2.46 3.62
N SER A 280 -16.92 2.98 2.75
CA SER A 280 -16.05 4.12 3.10
C SER A 280 -16.85 5.40 3.38
N ARG A 281 -18.00 5.55 2.72
CA ARG A 281 -18.98 6.61 2.96
C ARG A 281 -20.39 6.13 2.60
N ALA A 282 -21.36 6.58 3.39
CA ALA A 282 -22.78 6.30 3.17
C ALA A 282 -23.58 7.56 2.78
N LYS A 283 -22.91 8.67 2.47
CA LYS A 283 -23.51 9.95 2.10
C LYS A 283 -22.60 10.69 1.12
N ASP A 284 -23.10 11.77 0.54
CA ASP A 284 -22.28 12.70 -0.23
C ASP A 284 -21.41 13.57 0.70
N VAL A 285 -20.36 12.99 1.24
CA VAL A 285 -19.37 13.61 2.14
C VAL A 285 -17.97 13.40 1.63
N ASP A 286 -17.09 14.35 1.93
CA ASP A 286 -15.66 14.26 1.63
C ASP A 286 -14.97 13.45 2.73
N VAL A 287 -14.49 12.26 2.41
CA VAL A 287 -13.76 11.38 3.33
C VAL A 287 -12.30 11.30 2.87
N PRO A 288 -11.34 11.76 3.68
CA PRO A 288 -9.92 11.66 3.37
C PRO A 288 -9.48 10.20 3.12
N MET A 289 -8.45 10.03 2.26
CA MET A 289 -7.97 8.68 1.88
C MET A 289 -7.51 7.85 3.09
N ASP A 290 -6.92 8.50 4.10
CA ASP A 290 -6.45 7.79 5.29
C ASP A 290 -7.61 7.32 6.16
N GLU A 291 -8.68 8.10 6.28
CA GLU A 291 -9.91 7.67 6.94
C GLU A 291 -10.61 6.53 6.19
N ARG A 292 -10.61 6.56 4.84
CA ARG A 292 -11.14 5.45 4.02
C ARG A 292 -10.38 4.15 4.27
N LYS A 293 -9.04 4.21 4.24
CA LYS A 293 -8.20 3.05 4.55
C LYS A 293 -8.42 2.55 5.97
N LYS A 294 -8.47 3.48 6.93
CA LYS A 294 -8.65 3.14 8.35
C LYS A 294 -9.96 2.39 8.59
N CYS A 295 -11.07 2.81 8.01
CA CYS A 295 -12.34 2.14 8.24
C CYS A 295 -12.35 0.67 7.78
N PHE A 296 -11.61 0.34 6.70
CA PHE A 296 -11.49 -1.04 6.21
C PHE A 296 -10.50 -1.87 7.05
N ILE A 297 -9.43 -1.24 7.53
CA ILE A 297 -8.46 -1.88 8.43
C ILE A 297 -9.12 -2.19 9.78
N ASP A 298 -9.84 -1.24 10.36
CA ASP A 298 -10.54 -1.41 11.64
C ASP A 298 -11.65 -2.48 11.56
N ALA A 299 -12.25 -2.63 10.38
CA ALA A 299 -13.26 -3.67 10.10
C ALA A 299 -12.64 -5.05 9.82
N ASP A 300 -11.31 -5.19 9.79
CA ASP A 300 -10.57 -6.40 9.35
C ASP A 300 -11.11 -6.94 8.00
N ALA A 301 -11.36 -6.02 7.04
CA ALA A 301 -11.94 -6.37 5.76
C ALA A 301 -11.11 -7.42 5.01
N ASP A 302 -11.77 -8.45 4.47
CA ASP A 302 -11.13 -9.51 3.70
C ASP A 302 -10.75 -9.07 2.30
N ILE A 303 -11.59 -8.22 1.70
CA ILE A 303 -11.40 -7.63 0.36
C ILE A 303 -11.88 -6.18 0.41
N VAL A 304 -11.26 -5.32 -0.38
CA VAL A 304 -11.74 -3.96 -0.65
C VAL A 304 -11.93 -3.78 -2.16
N VAL A 305 -13.08 -3.23 -2.55
CA VAL A 305 -13.48 -2.98 -3.95
C VAL A 305 -13.75 -1.49 -4.15
#